data_05c7c297edfdffa4557d5d59d7b3b45f
#
_entry.id   05c7c297edfdffa4557d5d59d7b3b45f
#
_cell.length_a   1.000
_cell.length_b   1.000
_cell.length_c   1.000
_cell.angle_alpha   90.00
_cell.angle_beta   90.00
_cell.angle_gamma   90.00
#
_symmetry.space_group_name_H-M   'P 1'
#
loop_
_entity.id
_entity.type
_entity.pdbx_description
1 polymer ?
#
loop_
_entity_poly.entity_id
_entity_poly.type
_entity_poly.pdbx_seq_one_letter_code
_entity_poly.pdbx_strand_id
1 'polypeptide(L)'
;NNEKMRQEFTANVSHELKTPLTSISGYAELIETGIAKPEDTPGFARKIHVEASRMIQLVNDILQLSHLDNVSETGAAPAMETVDLLDVARECVERQKVNARHSYISLTYLGESAPVTGSRALLDELCQNLCDNAIRYNRPGGKVQIVTACTRDGHCSLTVTDNGIGIPRESQSSVFERFYRVDKSRSKATGGTGLGLAIVKHIALIHGARIKLESQVDVGTTITVTFPTAS
;
A
#
# COMPACT_ATOMS: atom_id res chain seq x y z
N ASN A 1 -22.89 1.52 -14.30
CA ASN A 1 -21.50 1.10 -13.98
C ASN A 1 -21.12 1.41 -12.53
N ASN A 2 -21.50 2.57 -12.00
CA ASN A 2 -21.12 3.00 -10.65
C ASN A 2 -21.79 2.15 -9.54
N GLU A 3 -23.06 1.79 -9.71
CA GLU A 3 -23.82 0.99 -8.74
C GLU A 3 -23.30 -0.44 -8.62
N LYS A 4 -22.91 -1.07 -9.73
CA LYS A 4 -22.30 -2.40 -9.74
C LYS A 4 -20.93 -2.39 -9.03
N MET A 5 -20.10 -1.38 -9.27
CA MET A 5 -18.82 -1.22 -8.57
C MET A 5 -19.01 -1.02 -7.06
N ARG A 6 -20.02 -0.27 -6.63
CA ARG A 6 -20.35 -0.09 -5.20
C ARG A 6 -20.82 -1.39 -4.55
N GLN A 7 -21.65 -2.18 -5.25
CA GLN A 7 -22.11 -3.49 -4.77
C GLN A 7 -20.95 -4.49 -4.64
N GLU A 8 -20.08 -4.58 -5.65
CA GLU A 8 -18.87 -5.43 -5.61
C GLU A 8 -17.92 -4.99 -4.49
N PHE A 9 -17.72 -3.69 -4.29
CA PHE A 9 -16.92 -3.16 -3.20
C PHE A 9 -17.48 -3.58 -1.83
N THR A 10 -18.79 -3.39 -1.60
CA THR A 10 -19.45 -3.76 -0.33
C THR A 10 -19.36 -5.27 -0.07
N ALA A 11 -19.56 -6.09 -1.10
CA ALA A 11 -19.43 -7.55 -0.99
C ALA A 11 -17.99 -7.96 -0.64
N ASN A 12 -16.99 -7.36 -1.29
CA ASN A 12 -15.58 -7.62 -1.03
C ASN A 12 -15.16 -7.20 0.38
N VAL A 13 -15.60 -6.01 0.84
CA VAL A 13 -15.39 -5.54 2.23
C VAL A 13 -15.94 -6.55 3.24
N SER A 14 -17.19 -6.97 3.04
CA SER A 14 -17.85 -7.93 3.93
C SER A 14 -17.09 -9.26 4.00
N HIS A 15 -16.61 -9.75 2.87
CA HIS A 15 -15.84 -11.00 2.78
C HIS A 15 -14.47 -10.87 3.46
N GLU A 16 -13.74 -9.77 3.19
CA GLU A 16 -12.39 -9.52 3.73
C GLU A 16 -12.41 -9.24 5.25
N LEU A 17 -13.53 -8.73 5.79
CA LEU A 17 -13.73 -8.58 7.24
C LEU A 17 -14.16 -9.88 7.92
N LYS A 18 -15.00 -10.70 7.28
CA LYS A 18 -15.53 -11.94 7.88
C LYS A 18 -14.42 -12.96 8.14
N THR A 19 -13.46 -13.09 7.24
CA THR A 19 -12.38 -14.08 7.35
C THR A 19 -11.53 -13.91 8.62
N PRO A 20 -10.90 -12.76 8.89
CA PRO A 20 -10.13 -12.54 10.11
C PRO A 20 -11.01 -12.60 11.36
N LEU A 21 -12.24 -12.11 11.31
CA LEU A 21 -13.18 -12.17 12.44
C LEU A 21 -13.50 -13.61 12.83
N THR A 22 -13.72 -14.49 11.86
CA THR A 22 -13.95 -15.93 12.11
C THR A 22 -12.71 -16.57 12.75
N SER A 23 -11.49 -16.20 12.30
CA SER A 23 -10.24 -16.71 12.88
C SER A 23 -10.05 -16.23 14.32
N ILE A 24 -10.32 -14.95 14.60
CA ILE A 24 -10.25 -14.37 15.95
C ILE A 24 -11.22 -15.11 16.89
N SER A 25 -12.48 -15.24 16.46
CA SER A 25 -13.50 -15.93 17.23
C SER A 25 -13.13 -17.39 17.52
N GLY A 26 -12.64 -18.11 16.52
CA GLY A 26 -12.23 -19.52 16.70
C GLY A 26 -11.05 -19.69 17.66
N TYR A 27 -10.02 -18.85 17.57
CA TYR A 27 -8.89 -18.90 18.52
C TYR A 27 -9.31 -18.51 19.93
N ALA A 28 -10.20 -17.51 20.08
CA ALA A 28 -10.71 -17.09 21.37
C ALA A 28 -11.55 -18.22 22.02
N GLU A 29 -12.41 -18.88 21.28
CA GLU A 29 -13.21 -20.02 21.73
C GLU A 29 -12.35 -21.20 22.19
N LEU A 30 -11.27 -21.54 21.47
CA LEU A 30 -10.33 -22.59 21.88
C LEU A 30 -9.67 -22.27 23.22
N ILE A 31 -9.38 -21.00 23.49
CA ILE A 31 -8.82 -20.57 24.78
C ILE A 31 -9.89 -20.61 25.88
N GLU A 32 -11.08 -20.06 25.62
CA GLU A 32 -12.19 -19.94 26.57
C GLU A 32 -12.69 -21.31 27.03
N THR A 33 -12.83 -22.26 26.12
CA THR A 33 -13.32 -23.62 26.41
C THR A 33 -12.26 -24.53 27.03
N GLY A 34 -11.02 -24.08 27.16
CA GLY A 34 -9.92 -24.88 27.71
C GLY A 34 -9.45 -26.01 26.78
N ILE A 35 -9.87 -26.01 25.51
CA ILE A 35 -9.35 -26.94 24.49
C ILE A 35 -7.89 -26.63 24.17
N ALA A 36 -7.55 -25.34 24.16
CA ALA A 36 -6.16 -24.90 24.01
C ALA A 36 -5.37 -25.27 25.28
N LYS A 37 -4.25 -25.96 25.11
CA LYS A 37 -3.35 -26.24 26.21
C LYS A 37 -2.70 -24.94 26.71
N PRO A 38 -2.33 -24.84 28.01
CA PRO A 38 -1.70 -23.64 28.55
C PRO A 38 -0.48 -23.16 27.75
N GLU A 39 0.33 -24.08 27.25
CA GLU A 39 1.52 -23.82 26.42
C GLU A 39 1.19 -23.22 25.05
N ASP A 40 0.00 -23.50 24.49
CA ASP A 40 -0.44 -23.03 23.17
C ASP A 40 -1.16 -21.68 23.25
N THR A 41 -1.68 -21.29 24.42
CA THR A 41 -2.45 -20.06 24.64
C THR A 41 -1.72 -18.79 24.17
N PRO A 42 -0.41 -18.57 24.46
CA PRO A 42 0.30 -17.40 23.92
C PRO A 42 0.38 -17.40 22.38
N GLY A 43 0.44 -18.57 21.75
CA GLY A 43 0.42 -18.72 20.30
C GLY A 43 -0.91 -18.29 19.69
N PHE A 44 -2.03 -18.70 20.27
CA PHE A 44 -3.37 -18.29 19.83
C PHE A 44 -3.64 -16.81 20.09
N ALA A 45 -3.23 -16.28 21.24
CA ALA A 45 -3.32 -14.85 21.53
C ALA A 45 -2.56 -14.01 20.51
N ARG A 46 -1.37 -14.44 20.10
CA ARG A 46 -0.59 -13.79 19.03
C ARG A 46 -1.31 -13.81 17.69
N LYS A 47 -1.94 -14.93 17.32
CA LYS A 47 -2.74 -15.03 16.09
C LYS A 47 -3.94 -14.10 16.10
N ILE A 48 -4.65 -14.02 17.23
CA ILE A 48 -5.75 -13.05 17.43
C ILE A 48 -5.24 -11.62 17.23
N HIS A 49 -4.11 -11.28 17.83
CA HIS A 49 -3.53 -9.94 17.70
C HIS A 49 -3.17 -9.59 16.25
N VAL A 50 -2.57 -10.53 15.52
CA VAL A 50 -2.20 -10.34 14.11
C VAL A 50 -3.45 -10.10 13.24
N GLU A 51 -4.50 -10.90 13.42
CA GLU A 51 -5.73 -10.74 12.65
C GLU A 51 -6.49 -9.46 13.02
N ALA A 52 -6.51 -9.07 14.29
CA ALA A 52 -7.08 -7.80 14.74
C ALA A 52 -6.34 -6.59 14.13
N SER A 53 -5.00 -6.62 14.14
CA SER A 53 -4.17 -5.56 13.53
C SER A 53 -4.43 -5.45 12.02
N ARG A 54 -4.60 -6.58 11.35
CA ARG A 54 -4.95 -6.62 9.92
C ARG A 54 -6.33 -6.02 9.66
N MET A 55 -7.32 -6.29 10.51
CA MET A 55 -8.65 -5.70 10.40
C MET A 55 -8.62 -4.18 10.57
N ILE A 56 -7.86 -3.68 11.54
CA ILE A 56 -7.68 -2.24 11.75
C ILE A 56 -7.11 -1.59 10.49
N GLN A 57 -6.06 -2.18 9.90
CA GLN A 57 -5.49 -1.67 8.66
C GLN A 57 -6.51 -1.66 7.52
N LEU A 58 -7.27 -2.74 7.35
CA LEU A 58 -8.30 -2.84 6.32
C LEU A 58 -9.39 -1.76 6.49
N VAL A 59 -9.85 -1.53 7.72
CA VAL A 59 -10.85 -0.47 8.01
C VAL A 59 -10.28 0.91 7.67
N ASN A 60 -9.03 1.19 8.06
CA ASN A 60 -8.38 2.46 7.74
C ASN A 60 -8.25 2.67 6.22
N ASP A 61 -7.81 1.65 5.47
CA ASP A 61 -7.70 1.71 4.02
C ASP A 61 -9.06 1.97 3.34
N ILE A 62 -10.15 1.35 3.86
CA ILE A 62 -11.52 1.55 3.37
C ILE A 62 -11.99 2.98 3.62
N LEU A 63 -11.82 3.49 4.85
CA LEU A 63 -12.21 4.86 5.20
C LEU A 63 -11.50 5.87 4.34
N GLN A 64 -10.22 5.63 4.07
CA GLN A 64 -9.41 6.47 3.24
C GLN A 64 -9.85 6.44 1.77
N LEU A 65 -10.06 5.26 1.18
CA LEU A 65 -10.61 5.18 -0.17
C LEU A 65 -11.95 5.91 -0.28
N SER A 66 -12.82 5.75 0.72
CA SER A 66 -14.09 6.47 0.77
C SER A 66 -13.90 7.99 0.80
N HIS A 67 -12.90 8.47 1.56
CA HIS A 67 -12.55 9.89 1.58
C HIS A 67 -12.04 10.39 0.22
N LEU A 68 -11.12 9.64 -0.41
CA LEU A 68 -10.58 9.97 -1.73
C LEU A 68 -11.63 9.95 -2.83
N ASP A 69 -12.59 9.02 -2.77
CA ASP A 69 -13.74 8.98 -3.68
C ASP A 69 -14.60 10.25 -3.56
N ASN A 70 -14.91 10.67 -2.32
CA ASN A 70 -15.67 11.88 -2.06
C ASN A 70 -14.95 13.14 -2.58
N VAL A 71 -13.63 13.24 -2.39
CA VAL A 71 -12.81 14.33 -2.94
C VAL A 71 -12.92 14.38 -4.46
N SER A 72 -12.85 13.23 -5.12
CA SER A 72 -12.96 13.12 -6.58
C SER A 72 -14.36 13.47 -7.10
N GLU A 73 -15.42 13.12 -6.36
CA GLU A 73 -16.82 13.36 -6.77
C GLU A 73 -17.28 14.81 -6.48
N THR A 74 -16.87 15.38 -5.36
CA THR A 74 -17.34 16.71 -4.92
C THR A 74 -16.47 17.86 -5.41
N GLY A 75 -15.27 17.56 -5.93
CA GLY A 75 -14.29 18.57 -6.31
C GLY A 75 -13.72 19.35 -5.12
N ALA A 76 -13.99 18.91 -3.89
CA ALA A 76 -13.41 19.47 -2.67
C ALA A 76 -11.91 19.07 -2.60
N ALA A 77 -11.09 19.70 -3.45
CA ALA A 77 -9.66 19.43 -3.48
C ALA A 77 -9.05 19.65 -2.08
N PRO A 78 -8.18 18.73 -1.61
CA PRO A 78 -7.42 18.98 -0.40
C PRO A 78 -6.54 20.23 -0.58
N ALA A 79 -6.10 20.82 0.52
CA ALA A 79 -5.17 21.93 0.47
C ALA A 79 -3.93 21.54 -0.35
N MET A 80 -3.72 22.23 -1.46
CA MET A 80 -2.56 22.03 -2.34
C MET A 80 -1.50 23.07 -2.00
N GLU A 81 -0.28 22.61 -1.83
CA GLU A 81 0.89 23.42 -1.52
C GLU A 81 2.10 22.94 -2.34
N THR A 82 3.20 23.70 -2.30
CA THR A 82 4.45 23.21 -2.88
C THR A 82 5.08 22.22 -1.93
N VAL A 83 5.22 20.97 -2.39
CA VAL A 83 5.80 19.85 -1.64
C VAL A 83 7.03 19.35 -2.38
N ASP A 84 8.16 19.19 -1.68
CA ASP A 84 9.34 18.54 -2.24
C ASP A 84 9.23 17.02 -2.06
N LEU A 85 9.18 16.29 -3.19
CA LEU A 85 9.14 14.82 -3.17
C LEU A 85 10.37 14.20 -2.52
N LEU A 86 11.52 14.89 -2.51
CA LEU A 86 12.71 14.41 -1.83
C LEU A 86 12.49 14.36 -0.31
N ASP A 87 11.81 15.35 0.26
CA ASP A 87 11.45 15.35 1.68
C ASP A 87 10.46 14.23 2.00
N VAL A 88 9.46 14.01 1.12
CA VAL A 88 8.52 12.89 1.23
C VAL A 88 9.27 11.55 1.23
N ALA A 89 10.21 11.34 0.29
CA ALA A 89 11.01 10.13 0.19
C ALA A 89 11.87 9.90 1.44
N ARG A 90 12.56 10.96 1.91
CA ARG A 90 13.41 10.92 3.11
C ARG A 90 12.61 10.49 4.35
N GLU A 91 11.48 11.14 4.59
CA GLU A 91 10.65 10.85 5.74
C GLU A 91 9.99 9.47 5.67
N CYS A 92 9.60 9.03 4.46
CA CYS A 92 9.10 7.68 4.24
C CYS A 92 10.16 6.63 4.62
N VAL A 93 11.40 6.80 4.17
CA VAL A 93 12.50 5.89 4.52
C VAL A 93 12.73 5.85 6.03
N GLU A 94 12.75 7.01 6.71
CA GLU A 94 12.94 7.03 8.17
C GLU A 94 11.79 6.34 8.92
N ARG A 95 10.54 6.54 8.50
CA ARG A 95 9.37 5.87 9.10
C ARG A 95 9.39 4.36 8.87
N GLN A 96 9.80 3.91 7.68
CA GLN A 96 9.80 2.49 7.29
C GLN A 96 11.07 1.73 7.69
N LYS A 97 12.07 2.39 8.23
CA LYS A 97 13.38 1.81 8.56
C LYS A 97 13.31 0.59 9.49
N VAL A 98 12.42 0.63 10.48
CA VAL A 98 12.23 -0.49 11.42
C VAL A 98 11.56 -1.67 10.72
N ASN A 99 10.52 -1.43 9.94
CA ASN A 99 9.79 -2.45 9.18
C ASN A 99 10.71 -3.13 8.15
N ALA A 100 11.47 -2.33 7.39
CA ALA A 100 12.44 -2.84 6.42
C ALA A 100 13.50 -3.73 7.09
N ARG A 101 14.03 -3.31 8.27
CA ARG A 101 15.00 -4.13 9.03
C ARG A 101 14.41 -5.44 9.50
N HIS A 102 13.18 -5.45 10.03
CA HIS A 102 12.49 -6.68 10.45
C HIS A 102 12.28 -7.65 9.28
N SER A 103 12.15 -7.12 8.08
CA SER A 103 12.00 -7.90 6.84
C SER A 103 13.35 -8.23 6.17
N TYR A 104 14.47 -7.82 6.76
CA TYR A 104 15.82 -7.95 6.19
C TYR A 104 15.96 -7.27 4.83
N ILE A 105 15.34 -6.09 4.65
CA ILE A 105 15.36 -5.31 3.42
C ILE A 105 16.25 -4.07 3.59
N SER A 106 17.11 -3.82 2.60
CA SER A 106 17.86 -2.56 2.49
C SER A 106 16.95 -1.51 1.86
N LEU A 107 16.57 -0.48 2.63
CA LEU A 107 15.73 0.63 2.17
C LEU A 107 16.55 1.90 2.07
N THR A 108 16.56 2.53 0.90
CA THR A 108 17.33 3.76 0.60
C THR A 108 16.51 4.75 -0.22
N TYR A 109 16.90 6.03 -0.17
CA TYR A 109 16.41 7.05 -1.10
C TYR A 109 17.58 7.74 -1.79
N LEU A 110 17.33 8.21 -3.00
CA LEU A 110 18.29 8.97 -3.83
C LEU A 110 17.51 10.02 -4.62
N GLY A 111 18.23 11.00 -5.13
CA GLY A 111 17.68 11.97 -6.07
C GLY A 111 17.98 13.40 -5.67
N GLU A 112 17.24 14.28 -6.30
CA GLU A 112 17.33 15.73 -6.14
C GLU A 112 16.00 16.31 -5.68
N SER A 113 15.99 17.57 -5.24
CA SER A 113 14.78 18.31 -4.94
C SER A 113 13.81 18.26 -6.12
N ALA A 114 12.60 17.85 -5.86
CA ALA A 114 11.57 17.62 -6.86
C ALA A 114 10.24 18.26 -6.39
N PRO A 115 10.11 19.60 -6.51
CA PRO A 115 8.94 20.31 -6.05
C PRO A 115 7.72 20.05 -6.94
N VAL A 116 6.58 19.73 -6.33
CA VAL A 116 5.31 19.51 -7.00
C VAL A 116 4.20 20.27 -6.25
N THR A 117 3.12 20.61 -6.94
CA THR A 117 1.91 21.14 -6.30
C THR A 117 1.06 19.96 -5.84
N GLY A 118 0.83 19.83 -4.53
CA GLY A 118 0.08 18.69 -4.01
C GLY A 118 -0.25 18.80 -2.52
N SER A 119 -1.05 17.84 -2.06
CA SER A 119 -1.32 17.67 -0.63
C SER A 119 -0.21 16.87 0.02
N ARG A 120 0.51 17.46 0.96
CA ARG A 120 1.60 16.79 1.69
C ARG A 120 1.15 15.46 2.28
N ALA A 121 0.00 15.43 2.94
CA ALA A 121 -0.52 14.21 3.57
C ALA A 121 -0.78 13.10 2.55
N LEU A 122 -1.38 13.42 1.40
CA LEU A 122 -1.65 12.43 0.35
C LEU A 122 -0.37 11.96 -0.34
N LEU A 123 0.62 12.84 -0.54
CA LEU A 123 1.90 12.46 -1.13
C LEU A 123 2.74 11.57 -0.19
N ASP A 124 2.72 11.87 1.11
CA ASP A 124 3.31 11.01 2.13
C ASP A 124 2.71 9.62 2.10
N GLU A 125 1.40 9.53 1.97
CA GLU A 125 0.68 8.28 1.91
C GLU A 125 0.90 7.49 0.62
N LEU A 126 0.94 8.17 -0.53
CA LEU A 126 1.31 7.56 -1.79
C LEU A 126 2.68 6.88 -1.68
N CYS A 127 3.67 7.60 -1.17
CA CYS A 127 5.01 7.07 -0.96
C CYS A 127 5.03 5.90 0.02
N GLN A 128 4.29 6.01 1.13
CA GLN A 128 4.14 4.96 2.14
C GLN A 128 3.57 3.67 1.53
N ASN A 129 2.45 3.75 0.78
CA ASN A 129 1.82 2.59 0.16
C ASN A 129 2.72 1.90 -0.87
N LEU A 130 3.45 2.67 -1.67
CA LEU A 130 4.43 2.12 -2.62
C LEU A 130 5.58 1.42 -1.89
N CYS A 131 6.12 2.04 -0.84
CA CYS A 131 7.21 1.50 -0.05
C CYS A 131 6.79 0.23 0.72
N ASP A 132 5.61 0.23 1.35
CA ASP A 132 5.04 -0.94 2.04
C ASP A 132 4.90 -2.13 1.09
N ASN A 133 4.39 -1.92 -0.12
CA ASN A 133 4.30 -2.97 -1.13
C ASN A 133 5.69 -3.49 -1.53
N ALA A 134 6.64 -2.61 -1.77
CA ALA A 134 8.01 -2.97 -2.15
C ALA A 134 8.74 -3.77 -1.06
N ILE A 135 8.49 -3.49 0.22
CA ILE A 135 9.02 -4.26 1.35
C ILE A 135 8.29 -5.60 1.49
N ARG A 136 6.95 -5.58 1.45
CA ARG A 136 6.08 -6.74 1.68
C ARG A 136 6.27 -7.86 0.64
N TYR A 137 6.42 -7.49 -0.61
CA TYR A 137 6.58 -8.42 -1.73
C TYR A 137 8.04 -8.63 -2.14
N ASN A 138 8.96 -8.31 -1.24
CA ASN A 138 10.39 -8.55 -1.43
C ASN A 138 10.82 -9.89 -0.81
N ARG A 139 12.11 -10.16 -0.90
CA ARG A 139 12.79 -11.34 -0.33
C ARG A 139 13.76 -10.90 0.75
N PRO A 140 14.01 -11.71 1.80
CA PRO A 140 15.06 -11.42 2.76
C PRO A 140 16.40 -11.16 2.05
N GLY A 141 17.10 -10.10 2.43
CA GLY A 141 18.30 -9.62 1.75
C GLY A 141 18.04 -8.75 0.52
N GLY A 142 16.77 -8.48 0.20
CA GLY A 142 16.37 -7.63 -0.91
C GLY A 142 16.64 -6.14 -0.68
N LYS A 143 16.32 -5.36 -1.72
CA LYS A 143 16.55 -3.90 -1.74
C LYS A 143 15.28 -3.20 -2.19
N VAL A 144 15.02 -2.04 -1.59
CA VAL A 144 14.01 -1.07 -2.01
C VAL A 144 14.68 0.28 -2.10
N GLN A 145 14.46 0.96 -3.21
CA GLN A 145 15.01 2.29 -3.46
C GLN A 145 13.90 3.24 -3.89
N ILE A 146 13.85 4.41 -3.27
CA ILE A 146 12.99 5.53 -3.65
C ILE A 146 13.86 6.56 -4.37
N VAL A 147 13.47 6.96 -5.58
CA VAL A 147 14.22 7.94 -6.38
C VAL A 147 13.31 9.10 -6.73
N THR A 148 13.81 10.33 -6.55
CA THR A 148 13.15 11.56 -7.01
C THR A 148 13.98 12.21 -8.09
N ALA A 149 13.31 12.69 -9.14
CA ALA A 149 13.95 13.35 -10.26
C ALA A 149 12.99 14.32 -10.95
N CYS A 150 13.52 15.37 -11.56
CA CYS A 150 12.76 16.25 -12.44
C CYS A 150 13.35 16.23 -13.85
N THR A 151 12.47 16.25 -14.85
CA THR A 151 12.88 16.41 -16.25
C THR A 151 13.15 17.87 -16.55
N ARG A 152 13.84 18.14 -17.69
CA ARG A 152 14.10 19.52 -18.16
C ARG A 152 12.80 20.31 -18.42
N ASP A 153 11.72 19.62 -18.73
CA ASP A 153 10.39 20.21 -18.98
C ASP A 153 9.61 20.48 -17.68
N GLY A 154 10.24 20.29 -16.51
CA GLY A 154 9.64 20.59 -15.20
C GLY A 154 8.71 19.51 -14.64
N HIS A 155 8.59 18.35 -15.29
CA HIS A 155 7.87 17.21 -14.70
C HIS A 155 8.72 16.54 -13.65
N CYS A 156 8.23 16.46 -12.41
CA CYS A 156 8.91 15.76 -11.33
C CYS A 156 8.28 14.40 -11.08
N SER A 157 9.07 13.45 -10.64
CA SER A 157 8.64 12.07 -10.41
C SER A 157 9.19 11.50 -9.11
N LEU A 158 8.40 10.58 -8.54
CA LEU A 158 8.80 9.68 -7.47
C LEU A 158 8.73 8.26 -7.99
N THR A 159 9.84 7.54 -7.90
CA THR A 159 9.99 6.16 -8.37
C THR A 159 10.34 5.27 -7.21
N VAL A 160 9.60 4.17 -7.02
CA VAL A 160 9.93 3.11 -6.06
C VAL A 160 10.30 1.86 -6.83
N THR A 161 11.50 1.36 -6.57
CA THR A 161 12.05 0.14 -7.21
C THR A 161 12.39 -0.89 -6.15
N ASP A 162 11.96 -2.12 -6.36
CA ASP A 162 12.35 -3.28 -5.57
C ASP A 162 12.93 -4.39 -6.45
N ASN A 163 13.69 -5.28 -5.86
CA ASN A 163 14.19 -6.52 -6.47
C ASN A 163 13.48 -7.77 -5.91
N GLY A 164 12.20 -7.63 -5.60
CA GLY A 164 11.35 -8.67 -5.01
C GLY A 164 10.86 -9.71 -6.02
N ILE A 165 9.67 -10.25 -5.72
CA ILE A 165 9.10 -11.36 -6.50
C ILE A 165 8.58 -10.94 -7.88
N GLY A 166 8.38 -9.64 -8.11
CA GLY A 166 7.78 -9.14 -9.34
C GLY A 166 6.28 -9.47 -9.50
N ILE A 167 5.70 -8.99 -10.58
CA ILE A 167 4.27 -9.12 -10.90
C ILE A 167 4.13 -9.79 -12.27
N PRO A 168 3.38 -10.91 -12.37
CA PRO A 168 3.08 -11.56 -13.63
C PRO A 168 2.42 -10.58 -14.63
N ARG A 169 2.77 -10.71 -15.91
CA ARG A 169 2.33 -9.78 -16.96
C ARG A 169 0.80 -9.66 -17.07
N GLU A 170 0.10 -10.76 -16.91
CA GLU A 170 -1.36 -10.84 -16.92
C GLU A 170 -2.03 -10.10 -15.74
N SER A 171 -1.31 -9.90 -14.66
CA SER A 171 -1.81 -9.22 -13.45
C SER A 171 -1.50 -7.71 -13.43
N GLN A 172 -0.55 -7.24 -14.26
CA GLN A 172 -0.06 -5.86 -14.18
C GLN A 172 -1.13 -4.79 -14.48
N SER A 173 -2.11 -5.12 -15.32
CA SER A 173 -3.25 -4.23 -15.60
C SER A 173 -4.22 -4.09 -14.43
N SER A 174 -4.31 -5.10 -13.58
CA SER A 174 -5.32 -5.20 -12.51
C SER A 174 -4.80 -4.90 -11.10
N VAL A 175 -3.48 -4.78 -10.91
CA VAL A 175 -2.91 -4.56 -9.56
C VAL A 175 -3.33 -3.24 -8.89
N PHE A 176 -3.86 -2.29 -9.65
CA PHE A 176 -4.42 -1.04 -9.15
C PHE A 176 -5.94 -1.10 -8.89
N GLU A 177 -6.56 -2.25 -9.12
CA GLU A 177 -7.97 -2.47 -8.78
C GLU A 177 -8.14 -2.78 -7.30
N ARG A 178 -9.30 -2.40 -6.75
CA ARG A 178 -9.61 -2.61 -5.33
C ARG A 178 -9.70 -4.11 -5.02
N PHE A 179 -9.06 -4.54 -3.92
CA PHE A 179 -9.00 -5.93 -3.45
C PHE A 179 -8.30 -6.90 -4.40
N TYR A 180 -7.70 -6.42 -5.49
CA TYR A 180 -6.97 -7.29 -6.39
C TYR A 180 -5.69 -7.81 -5.72
N ARG A 181 -5.41 -9.09 -5.91
CA ARG A 181 -4.21 -9.79 -5.43
C ARG A 181 -3.80 -10.84 -6.43
N VAL A 182 -2.52 -10.87 -6.79
CA VAL A 182 -1.95 -11.87 -7.70
C VAL A 182 -2.12 -13.29 -7.16
N ASP A 183 -1.90 -13.47 -5.84
CA ASP A 183 -2.07 -14.75 -5.15
C ASP A 183 -2.75 -14.51 -3.79
N LYS A 184 -4.00 -14.97 -3.67
CA LYS A 184 -4.80 -14.82 -2.44
C LYS A 184 -4.24 -15.59 -1.26
N SER A 185 -3.56 -16.72 -1.50
CA SER A 185 -2.99 -17.56 -0.43
C SER A 185 -1.74 -16.94 0.17
N ARG A 186 -0.84 -16.47 -0.68
CA ARG A 186 0.41 -15.81 -0.29
C ARG A 186 0.16 -14.46 0.36
N SER A 187 -0.81 -13.70 -0.16
CA SER A 187 -1.21 -12.40 0.39
C SER A 187 -1.83 -12.50 1.77
N LYS A 188 -2.48 -13.63 2.12
CA LYS A 188 -2.94 -13.88 3.50
C LYS A 188 -1.76 -14.01 4.46
N ALA A 189 -0.70 -14.69 4.07
CA ALA A 189 0.50 -14.85 4.89
C ALA A 189 1.25 -13.51 5.09
N THR A 190 1.24 -12.63 4.08
CA THR A 190 1.92 -11.33 4.13
C THR A 190 1.06 -10.19 4.66
N GLY A 191 -0.24 -10.40 4.91
CA GLY A 191 -1.14 -9.43 5.54
C GLY A 191 -1.61 -8.27 4.67
N GLY A 192 -1.50 -8.36 3.33
CA GLY A 192 -1.95 -7.29 2.41
C GLY A 192 -3.47 -7.13 2.37
N THR A 193 -3.97 -5.89 2.32
CA THR A 193 -5.40 -5.57 2.18
C THR A 193 -5.89 -5.63 0.73
N GLY A 194 -4.99 -5.46 -0.25
CA GLY A 194 -5.31 -5.31 -1.67
C GLY A 194 -5.87 -3.92 -2.01
N LEU A 195 -5.73 -2.95 -1.12
CA LEU A 195 -6.22 -1.58 -1.31
C LEU A 195 -5.10 -0.56 -1.53
N GLY A 196 -3.87 -0.84 -1.10
CA GLY A 196 -2.76 0.12 -1.13
C GLY A 196 -2.46 0.69 -2.51
N LEU A 197 -2.40 -0.13 -3.57
CA LEU A 197 -2.18 0.38 -4.94
C LEU A 197 -3.42 1.08 -5.52
N ALA A 198 -4.64 0.72 -5.09
CA ALA A 198 -5.85 1.47 -5.44
C ALA A 198 -5.83 2.87 -4.81
N ILE A 199 -5.35 3.00 -3.56
CA ILE A 199 -5.13 4.30 -2.89
C ILE A 199 -4.10 5.12 -3.68
N VAL A 200 -2.96 4.54 -4.06
CA VAL A 200 -1.94 5.21 -4.89
C VAL A 200 -2.54 5.74 -6.19
N LYS A 201 -3.38 4.96 -6.87
CA LYS A 201 -4.07 5.36 -8.11
C LYS A 201 -4.99 6.57 -7.88
N HIS A 202 -5.78 6.58 -6.80
CA HIS A 202 -6.68 7.70 -6.48
C HIS A 202 -5.91 8.96 -6.11
N ILE A 203 -4.84 8.84 -5.32
CA ILE A 203 -3.98 9.98 -4.99
C ILE A 203 -3.33 10.55 -6.24
N ALA A 204 -2.80 9.70 -7.13
CA ALA A 204 -2.23 10.14 -8.40
C ALA A 204 -3.27 10.88 -9.26
N LEU A 205 -4.50 10.38 -9.31
CA LEU A 205 -5.60 11.02 -10.05
C LEU A 205 -5.92 12.42 -9.51
N ILE A 206 -6.02 12.58 -8.18
CA ILE A 206 -6.26 13.88 -7.52
C ILE A 206 -5.17 14.89 -7.87
N HIS A 207 -3.93 14.43 -8.05
CA HIS A 207 -2.78 15.28 -8.39
C HIS A 207 -2.53 15.42 -9.90
N GLY A 208 -3.40 14.85 -10.76
CA GLY A 208 -3.18 14.83 -12.21
C GLY A 208 -1.91 14.07 -12.62
N ALA A 209 -1.38 13.22 -11.74
CA ALA A 209 -0.16 12.47 -11.95
C ALA A 209 -0.40 11.21 -12.79
N ARG A 210 0.65 10.75 -13.48
CA ARG A 210 0.64 9.52 -14.27
C ARG A 210 1.43 8.44 -13.57
N ILE A 211 0.88 7.21 -13.58
CA ILE A 211 1.56 6.04 -13.02
C ILE A 211 2.09 5.18 -14.15
N LYS A 212 3.35 4.76 -14.05
CA LYS A 212 3.99 3.76 -14.91
C LYS A 212 4.42 2.58 -14.03
N LEU A 213 4.04 1.37 -14.43
CA LEU A 213 4.44 0.11 -13.79
C LEU A 213 5.32 -0.68 -14.75
N GLU A 214 6.48 -1.10 -14.27
CA GLU A 214 7.41 -2.01 -14.96
C GLU A 214 7.75 -3.13 -13.98
N SER A 215 7.43 -4.36 -14.34
CA SER A 215 7.69 -5.49 -13.46
C SER A 215 7.99 -6.76 -14.24
N GLN A 216 8.86 -7.59 -13.68
CA GLN A 216 9.19 -8.91 -14.19
C GLN A 216 9.29 -9.88 -13.02
N VAL A 217 8.66 -11.05 -13.17
CA VAL A 217 8.70 -12.12 -12.18
C VAL A 217 10.14 -12.49 -11.86
N ASP A 218 10.45 -12.64 -10.58
CA ASP A 218 11.75 -12.95 -10.02
C ASP A 218 12.86 -11.91 -10.23
N VAL A 219 12.55 -10.78 -10.85
CA VAL A 219 13.47 -9.64 -11.03
C VAL A 219 13.11 -8.48 -10.09
N GLY A 220 11.82 -8.11 -10.03
CA GLY A 220 11.33 -7.04 -9.17
C GLY A 220 10.29 -6.15 -9.84
N THR A 221 9.97 -5.04 -9.18
CA THR A 221 8.96 -4.09 -9.63
C THR A 221 9.48 -2.66 -9.52
N THR A 222 9.15 -1.85 -10.50
CA THR A 222 9.38 -0.40 -10.52
C THR A 222 8.06 0.31 -10.78
N ILE A 223 7.67 1.20 -9.87
CA ILE A 223 6.49 2.06 -10.05
C ILE A 223 6.97 3.51 -10.02
N THR A 224 6.67 4.23 -11.10
CA THR A 224 6.99 5.65 -11.26
C THR A 224 5.71 6.46 -11.28
N VAL A 225 5.62 7.46 -10.42
CA VAL A 225 4.54 8.46 -10.41
C VAL A 225 5.12 9.78 -10.87
N THR A 226 4.64 10.26 -12.03
CA THR A 226 5.09 11.51 -12.64
C THR A 226 4.02 12.57 -12.48
N PHE A 227 4.38 13.69 -11.87
CA PHE A 227 3.49 14.81 -11.59
C PHE A 227 3.54 15.84 -12.72
N PRO A 228 2.43 16.59 -12.96
CA PRO A 228 2.46 17.71 -13.88
C PRO A 228 3.44 18.79 -13.40
N THR A 229 3.84 19.66 -14.31
CA THR A 229 4.68 20.83 -13.97
C THR A 229 3.98 21.67 -12.91
N ALA A 230 4.73 22.09 -11.88
CA ALA A 230 4.24 23.06 -10.92
C ALA A 230 3.90 24.36 -11.67
N SER A 231 2.65 24.78 -11.58
CA SER A 231 2.16 26.04 -12.21
C SER A 231 2.58 27.23 -11.39
#